data_7e7d5280e814d53353467147192b8cf9
#
_entry.id   7e7d5280e814d53353467147192b8cf9
#
_cell.length_a   1.000
_cell.length_b   1.000
_cell.length_c   1.000
_cell.angle_alpha   90.00
_cell.angle_beta   90.00
_cell.angle_gamma   90.00
#
_symmetry.space_group_name_H-M   'P 1'
#
loop_
_entity.id
_entity.type
_entity.pdbx_description
1 polymer ?
#
loop_
_entity_poly.entity_id
_entity_poly.type
_entity_poly.pdbx_seq_one_letter_code
_entity_poly.pdbx_strand_id
1 'polypeptide(L)'
;QEHDTSVAAIIALNGLSGEDAVISAGEELILSVPQPDISLRISEGVVYEEDYTADPQIVPNDSWYTTDEVVLAEGTTGHREVNMVVTTENGIETERSMIHQTILTESTPAVIERGTKIPPTYIKPLIGGRVSSGFGRRWGRMHKGIDWACPTGTKVFASSNGVVVSAGYVSGYGNCVLISHPDGRMTRYAHNSKLLVKAGQSVSQGEVIALSGSTGRSTGPHVHFEILINGSQVNPVNYLN
;
A
#
# COMPACT_ATOMS: atom_id res chain seq x y z
N GLN A 1 -32.10 -32.32 -11.57
CA GLN A 1 -31.40 -31.94 -10.33
C GLN A 1 -30.44 -30.85 -10.71
N GLU A 2 -30.67 -29.62 -10.21
CA GLU A 2 -29.71 -28.51 -10.35
C GLU A 2 -28.50 -28.88 -9.50
N HIS A 3 -27.33 -28.94 -10.13
CA HIS A 3 -26.06 -29.10 -9.43
C HIS A 3 -25.59 -27.72 -9.00
N ASP A 4 -25.46 -27.51 -7.69
CA ASP A 4 -25.03 -26.23 -7.07
C ASP A 4 -23.51 -26.11 -7.22
N THR A 5 -23.06 -25.91 -8.48
CA THR A 5 -21.64 -25.75 -8.78
C THR A 5 -21.42 -24.55 -9.70
N SER A 6 -20.32 -23.81 -9.48
CA SER A 6 -19.99 -22.62 -10.29
C SER A 6 -19.21 -23.00 -11.54
N VAL A 7 -19.29 -22.17 -12.60
CA VAL A 7 -18.49 -22.33 -13.83
C VAL A 7 -16.99 -22.39 -13.50
N ALA A 8 -16.52 -21.56 -12.58
CA ALA A 8 -15.11 -21.58 -12.14
C ALA A 8 -14.71 -22.92 -11.49
N ALA A 9 -15.62 -23.56 -10.72
CA ALA A 9 -15.38 -24.86 -10.13
C ALA A 9 -15.31 -25.97 -11.20
N ILE A 10 -16.18 -25.93 -12.20
CA ILE A 10 -16.14 -26.90 -13.33
C ILE A 10 -14.81 -26.76 -14.09
N ILE A 11 -14.37 -25.53 -14.39
CA ILE A 11 -13.09 -25.28 -15.06
C ILE A 11 -11.94 -25.90 -14.26
N ALA A 12 -11.87 -25.63 -12.96
CA ALA A 12 -10.80 -26.10 -12.08
C ALA A 12 -10.79 -27.64 -11.96
N LEU A 13 -11.96 -28.28 -11.78
CA LEU A 13 -12.08 -29.72 -11.62
C LEU A 13 -11.71 -30.53 -12.88
N ASN A 14 -11.89 -29.92 -14.06
CA ASN A 14 -11.66 -30.59 -15.33
C ASN A 14 -10.38 -30.07 -16.05
N GLY A 15 -9.61 -29.19 -15.44
CA GLY A 15 -8.38 -28.64 -16.03
C GLY A 15 -8.61 -27.87 -17.33
N LEU A 16 -9.79 -27.24 -17.48
CA LEU A 16 -10.15 -26.47 -18.66
C LEU A 16 -9.37 -25.14 -18.74
N SER A 17 -9.12 -24.65 -19.95
CA SER A 17 -8.32 -23.45 -20.17
C SER A 17 -9.04 -22.13 -19.80
N GLY A 18 -10.34 -22.16 -19.59
CA GLY A 18 -11.18 -21.00 -19.27
C GLY A 18 -12.65 -21.22 -19.63
N GLU A 19 -13.47 -20.17 -19.49
CA GLU A 19 -14.90 -20.20 -19.79
C GLU A 19 -15.21 -20.48 -21.26
N ASP A 20 -14.29 -20.15 -22.16
CA ASP A 20 -14.39 -20.38 -23.60
C ASP A 20 -13.78 -21.73 -24.05
N ALA A 21 -13.47 -22.64 -23.12
CA ALA A 21 -12.93 -23.96 -23.46
C ALA A 21 -13.93 -24.75 -24.30
N VAL A 22 -13.46 -25.32 -25.41
CA VAL A 22 -14.28 -26.17 -26.31
C VAL A 22 -14.43 -27.53 -25.66
N ILE A 23 -15.67 -27.92 -25.39
CA ILE A 23 -16.08 -29.25 -24.88
C ILE A 23 -16.67 -30.05 -26.04
N SER A 24 -16.17 -31.24 -26.25
CA SER A 24 -16.63 -32.12 -27.32
C SER A 24 -17.91 -32.89 -26.91
N ALA A 25 -18.78 -33.15 -27.86
CA ALA A 25 -19.97 -33.94 -27.60
C ALA A 25 -19.58 -35.38 -27.16
N GLY A 26 -20.06 -35.82 -25.97
CA GLY A 26 -19.70 -37.08 -25.36
C GLY A 26 -18.55 -37.03 -24.36
N GLU A 27 -17.94 -35.85 -24.14
CA GLU A 27 -16.95 -35.65 -23.11
C GLU A 27 -17.60 -35.60 -21.72
N GLU A 28 -17.04 -36.36 -20.77
CA GLU A 28 -17.54 -36.42 -19.38
C GLU A 28 -16.89 -35.32 -18.58
N LEU A 29 -17.70 -34.49 -17.92
CA LEU A 29 -17.24 -33.43 -17.04
C LEU A 29 -17.49 -33.76 -15.56
N ILE A 30 -16.50 -33.53 -14.72
CA ILE A 30 -16.63 -33.62 -13.27
C ILE A 30 -17.36 -32.35 -12.80
N LEU A 31 -18.59 -32.47 -12.33
CA LEU A 31 -19.40 -31.35 -11.85
C LEU A 31 -19.24 -31.10 -10.36
N SER A 32 -18.89 -32.14 -9.60
CA SER A 32 -18.64 -32.02 -8.16
C SER A 32 -17.67 -33.11 -7.70
N VAL A 33 -16.86 -32.81 -6.71
CA VAL A 33 -16.11 -33.85 -5.98
C VAL A 33 -17.08 -34.47 -4.98
N PRO A 34 -17.25 -35.82 -4.93
CA PRO A 34 -18.06 -36.44 -3.90
C PRO A 34 -17.56 -36.01 -2.52
N GLN A 35 -18.40 -35.35 -1.73
CA GLN A 35 -18.11 -35.09 -0.33
C GLN A 35 -18.41 -36.38 0.44
N PRO A 36 -17.53 -36.87 1.29
CA PRO A 36 -17.81 -38.04 2.11
C PRO A 36 -19.00 -37.74 3.05
N ASP A 37 -19.94 -38.68 3.14
CA ASP A 37 -21.09 -38.58 4.07
C ASP A 37 -20.67 -38.57 5.54
N ILE A 38 -19.40 -38.92 5.82
CA ILE A 38 -18.79 -38.94 7.15
C ILE A 38 -17.46 -38.23 7.06
N SER A 39 -17.26 -37.21 7.88
CA SER A 39 -15.94 -36.62 8.09
C SER A 39 -15.27 -37.27 9.30
N LEU A 40 -14.00 -37.68 9.13
CA LEU A 40 -13.19 -38.23 10.18
C LEU A 40 -12.28 -37.11 10.75
N ARG A 41 -12.53 -36.69 11.99
CA ARG A 41 -11.70 -35.72 12.71
C ARG A 41 -10.84 -36.49 13.72
N ILE A 42 -9.50 -36.35 13.58
CA ILE A 42 -8.53 -36.98 14.46
C ILE A 42 -7.72 -35.87 15.12
N SER A 43 -7.56 -35.94 16.45
CA SER A 43 -6.67 -35.05 17.19
C SER A 43 -5.57 -35.88 17.83
N GLU A 44 -4.32 -35.56 17.49
CA GLU A 44 -3.14 -36.28 17.96
C GLU A 44 -2.22 -35.36 18.76
N GLY A 45 -1.69 -35.85 19.88
CA GLY A 45 -0.62 -35.19 20.61
C GLY A 45 0.71 -35.47 19.95
N VAL A 46 1.44 -34.41 19.59
CA VAL A 46 2.78 -34.49 18.97
C VAL A 46 3.77 -33.77 19.84
N VAL A 47 4.92 -34.38 20.11
CA VAL A 47 6.04 -33.78 20.84
C VAL A 47 7.23 -33.71 19.91
N TYR A 48 7.84 -32.52 19.81
CA TYR A 48 9.05 -32.31 19.02
C TYR A 48 9.89 -31.19 19.60
N GLU A 49 11.15 -31.16 19.23
CA GLU A 49 12.05 -30.07 19.57
C GLU A 49 12.20 -29.12 18.42
N GLU A 50 12.26 -27.82 18.71
CA GLU A 50 12.46 -26.78 17.71
C GLU A 50 13.34 -25.66 18.23
N ASP A 51 14.02 -25.00 17.30
CA ASP A 51 14.69 -23.74 17.57
C ASP A 51 13.67 -22.59 17.64
N TYR A 52 13.88 -21.67 18.57
CA TYR A 52 13.04 -20.47 18.65
C TYR A 52 13.88 -19.22 18.89
N THR A 53 13.36 -18.07 18.50
CA THR A 53 13.95 -16.76 18.78
C THR A 53 13.01 -15.96 19.66
N ALA A 54 13.54 -15.26 20.66
CA ALA A 54 12.76 -14.29 21.43
C ALA A 54 12.41 -13.07 20.57
N ASP A 55 11.27 -12.46 20.85
CA ASP A 55 10.87 -11.22 20.20
C ASP A 55 11.91 -10.12 20.43
N PRO A 56 12.28 -9.35 19.40
CA PRO A 56 13.30 -8.32 19.53
C PRO A 56 12.88 -7.21 20.49
N GLN A 57 13.83 -6.74 21.29
CA GLN A 57 13.66 -5.55 22.12
C GLN A 57 13.85 -4.30 21.26
N ILE A 58 12.81 -3.50 21.11
CA ILE A 58 12.85 -2.26 20.31
C ILE A 58 13.23 -1.09 21.20
N VAL A 59 14.32 -0.40 20.80
CA VAL A 59 14.74 0.88 21.36
C VAL A 59 14.25 2.00 20.43
N PRO A 60 13.35 2.89 20.87
CA PRO A 60 12.81 3.94 20.02
C PRO A 60 13.84 5.04 19.76
N ASN A 61 13.93 5.54 18.53
CA ASN A 61 14.73 6.70 18.16
C ASN A 61 13.83 7.76 17.50
N ASP A 62 13.58 8.85 18.23
CA ASP A 62 12.70 9.93 17.78
C ASP A 62 13.33 10.83 16.70
N SER A 63 14.56 10.59 16.33
CA SER A 63 15.25 11.32 15.25
C SER A 63 15.13 10.61 13.90
N TRP A 64 14.83 9.32 13.88
CA TRP A 64 14.79 8.46 12.71
C TRP A 64 13.36 8.20 12.21
N TYR A 65 13.23 7.89 10.94
CA TYR A 65 11.96 7.44 10.38
C TYR A 65 11.71 5.98 10.72
N THR A 66 10.42 5.57 10.73
CA THR A 66 10.01 4.18 11.00
C THR A 66 10.55 3.15 10.00
N THR A 67 11.11 3.61 8.88
CA THR A 67 11.84 2.82 7.89
C THR A 67 13.30 2.56 8.26
N ASP A 68 13.82 3.29 9.25
CA ASP A 68 15.21 3.26 9.62
C ASP A 68 15.36 2.42 10.89
N GLU A 69 16.17 1.39 10.80
CA GLU A 69 16.49 0.52 11.94
C GLU A 69 17.93 0.05 11.88
N VAL A 70 18.49 -0.22 13.05
CA VAL A 70 19.83 -0.80 13.19
C VAL A 70 19.81 -1.82 14.33
N VAL A 71 20.48 -2.94 14.12
CA VAL A 71 20.69 -3.97 15.15
C VAL A 71 21.82 -3.51 16.06
N LEU A 72 21.52 -3.21 17.33
CA LEU A 72 22.50 -2.82 18.34
C LEU A 72 23.19 -4.06 18.96
N ALA A 73 22.42 -5.14 19.12
CA ALA A 73 22.92 -6.42 19.58
C ALA A 73 22.15 -7.55 18.91
N GLU A 74 22.85 -8.52 18.40
CA GLU A 74 22.25 -9.76 17.86
C GLU A 74 21.68 -10.60 19.00
N GLY A 75 20.51 -11.21 18.72
CA GLY A 75 19.92 -12.20 19.62
C GLY A 75 20.58 -13.57 19.43
N THR A 76 20.32 -14.47 20.36
CA THR A 76 20.70 -15.88 20.24
C THR A 76 19.46 -16.74 20.05
N THR A 77 19.61 -17.80 19.26
CA THR A 77 18.59 -18.84 19.11
C THR A 77 18.55 -19.68 20.37
N GLY A 78 17.36 -19.92 20.92
CA GLY A 78 17.10 -20.90 21.96
C GLY A 78 16.58 -22.20 21.37
N HIS A 79 16.46 -23.22 22.20
CA HIS A 79 15.92 -24.52 21.84
C HIS A 79 14.85 -24.93 22.84
N ARG A 80 13.71 -25.44 22.34
CA ARG A 80 12.59 -25.84 23.19
C ARG A 80 11.95 -27.15 22.72
N GLU A 81 11.39 -27.90 23.65
CA GLU A 81 10.49 -29.00 23.39
C GLU A 81 9.05 -28.44 23.40
N VAL A 82 8.25 -28.78 22.38
CA VAL A 82 6.87 -28.35 22.24
C VAL A 82 5.92 -29.54 22.20
N ASN A 83 4.89 -29.46 23.02
CA ASN A 83 3.75 -30.37 23.03
C ASN A 83 2.58 -29.70 22.31
N MET A 84 2.20 -30.26 21.15
CA MET A 84 1.12 -29.75 20.32
C MET A 84 -0.02 -30.74 20.19
N VAL A 85 -1.23 -30.25 19.98
CA VAL A 85 -2.34 -31.02 19.44
C VAL A 85 -2.50 -30.63 17.99
N VAL A 86 -2.40 -31.60 17.11
CA VAL A 86 -2.68 -31.45 15.68
C VAL A 86 -4.00 -32.14 15.37
N THR A 87 -4.94 -31.38 14.81
CA THR A 87 -6.25 -31.90 14.40
C THR A 87 -6.31 -31.98 12.89
N THR A 88 -6.63 -33.15 12.40
CA THR A 88 -6.84 -33.39 10.96
C THR A 88 -8.30 -33.73 10.72
N GLU A 89 -8.83 -33.28 9.60
CA GLU A 89 -10.14 -33.70 9.07
C GLU A 89 -9.97 -34.34 7.70
N ASN A 90 -10.37 -35.59 7.59
CA ASN A 90 -10.18 -36.41 6.38
C ASN A 90 -8.69 -36.45 5.92
N GLY A 91 -7.74 -36.44 6.86
CA GLY A 91 -6.30 -36.46 6.59
C GLY A 91 -5.67 -35.10 6.26
N ILE A 92 -6.45 -34.01 6.29
CA ILE A 92 -5.95 -32.65 6.08
C ILE A 92 -5.85 -31.95 7.43
N GLU A 93 -4.69 -31.36 7.74
CA GLU A 93 -4.53 -30.59 8.98
C GLU A 93 -5.41 -29.35 8.95
N THR A 94 -6.28 -29.22 9.94
CA THR A 94 -7.23 -28.10 10.08
C THR A 94 -6.90 -27.18 11.26
N GLU A 95 -6.20 -27.71 12.27
CA GLU A 95 -5.88 -26.94 13.47
C GLU A 95 -4.59 -27.48 14.10
N ARG A 96 -3.76 -26.55 14.60
CA ARG A 96 -2.57 -26.87 15.39
C ARG A 96 -2.54 -25.95 16.60
N SER A 97 -2.50 -26.51 17.79
CA SER A 97 -2.45 -25.73 19.03
C SER A 97 -1.37 -26.23 19.97
N MET A 98 -0.62 -25.30 20.55
CA MET A 98 0.40 -25.60 21.56
C MET A 98 -0.27 -25.77 22.92
N ILE A 99 0.01 -26.90 23.60
CA ILE A 99 -0.47 -27.18 24.95
C ILE A 99 0.56 -26.76 25.99
N HIS A 100 1.83 -27.09 25.72
CA HIS A 100 2.92 -26.87 26.66
C HIS A 100 4.24 -26.71 25.92
N GLN A 101 5.17 -25.97 26.50
CA GLN A 101 6.55 -25.91 26.06
C GLN A 101 7.52 -26.04 27.23
N THR A 102 8.64 -26.67 27.02
CA THR A 102 9.76 -26.74 27.97
C THR A 102 10.97 -26.08 27.31
N ILE A 103 11.51 -25.04 27.91
CA ILE A 103 12.71 -24.38 27.42
C ILE A 103 13.93 -25.23 27.78
N LEU A 104 14.67 -25.70 26.78
CA LEU A 104 15.90 -26.46 26.93
C LEU A 104 17.12 -25.53 26.95
N THR A 105 17.11 -24.52 26.09
CA THR A 105 18.14 -23.47 26.05
C THR A 105 17.43 -22.12 25.84
N GLU A 106 17.75 -21.13 26.66
CA GLU A 106 17.17 -19.80 26.56
C GLU A 106 17.61 -19.06 25.28
N SER A 107 16.68 -18.39 24.64
CA SER A 107 16.95 -17.43 23.57
C SER A 107 17.16 -16.05 24.20
N THR A 108 18.12 -15.29 23.71
CA THR A 108 18.24 -13.86 24.05
C THR A 108 17.68 -13.01 22.91
N PRO A 109 16.86 -11.97 23.23
CA PRO A 109 16.30 -11.11 22.19
C PRO A 109 17.39 -10.28 21.49
N ALA A 110 17.25 -10.08 20.20
CA ALA A 110 17.98 -9.02 19.51
C ALA A 110 17.56 -7.65 20.05
N VAL A 111 18.48 -6.69 20.11
CA VAL A 111 18.18 -5.29 20.44
C VAL A 111 18.24 -4.48 19.16
N ILE A 112 17.11 -3.90 18.76
CA ILE A 112 16.96 -3.15 17.50
C ILE A 112 16.57 -1.71 17.84
N GLU A 113 17.39 -0.75 17.45
CA GLU A 113 16.99 0.66 17.47
C GLU A 113 16.17 0.96 16.21
N ARG A 114 14.95 1.50 16.39
CA ARG A 114 14.02 1.79 15.31
C ARG A 114 13.46 3.20 15.43
N GLY A 115 13.37 3.88 14.29
CA GLY A 115 12.81 5.21 14.22
C GLY A 115 11.31 5.25 14.56
N THR A 116 10.89 6.38 15.14
CA THR A 116 9.47 6.63 15.49
C THR A 116 8.79 7.63 14.57
N LYS A 117 9.56 8.42 13.80
CA LYS A 117 8.99 9.37 12.84
C LYS A 117 8.38 8.64 11.65
N ILE A 118 7.13 8.98 11.33
CA ILE A 118 6.51 8.52 10.09
C ILE A 118 7.20 9.25 8.93
N PRO A 119 7.81 8.53 7.95
CA PRO A 119 8.43 9.18 6.81
C PRO A 119 7.40 9.96 6.01
N PRO A 120 7.76 11.12 5.42
CA PRO A 120 6.87 11.84 4.53
C PRO A 120 6.53 10.94 3.34
N THR A 121 5.24 10.72 3.13
CA THR A 121 4.73 9.82 2.10
C THR A 121 4.62 10.48 0.72
N TYR A 122 5.04 11.75 0.59
CA TYR A 122 4.87 12.57 -0.59
C TYR A 122 6.20 13.00 -1.17
N ILE A 123 6.38 12.79 -2.48
CA ILE A 123 7.53 13.33 -3.21
C ILE A 123 7.21 14.71 -3.78
N LYS A 124 8.26 15.51 -4.02
CA LYS A 124 8.13 16.76 -4.78
C LYS A 124 7.54 16.47 -6.16
N PRO A 125 6.52 17.23 -6.62
CA PRO A 125 5.79 16.91 -7.86
C PRO A 125 6.54 17.25 -9.16
N LEU A 126 7.78 17.67 -9.09
CA LEU A 126 8.62 17.95 -10.27
C LEU A 126 10.10 17.78 -9.95
N ILE A 127 10.90 17.47 -10.98
CA ILE A 127 12.36 17.47 -10.89
C ILE A 127 12.86 18.89 -11.16
N GLY A 128 13.79 19.38 -10.34
CA GLY A 128 14.29 20.75 -10.44
C GLY A 128 13.25 21.80 -10.00
N GLY A 129 13.21 22.95 -10.68
CA GLY A 129 12.37 24.08 -10.28
C GLY A 129 12.85 24.80 -9.02
N ARG A 130 12.62 26.11 -8.97
CA ARG A 130 12.97 26.96 -7.82
C ARG A 130 11.71 27.39 -7.09
N VAL A 131 11.69 27.29 -5.76
CA VAL A 131 10.57 27.83 -4.97
C VAL A 131 10.45 29.33 -5.27
N SER A 132 9.34 29.73 -5.85
CA SER A 132 8.99 31.12 -6.14
C SER A 132 8.04 31.70 -5.11
N SER A 133 7.26 30.85 -4.43
CA SER A 133 6.36 31.27 -3.36
C SER A 133 6.05 30.11 -2.40
N GLY A 134 6.25 30.33 -1.09
CA GLY A 134 5.89 29.38 -0.05
C GLY A 134 4.43 29.46 0.39
N PHE A 135 4.02 28.47 1.19
CA PHE A 135 2.73 28.45 1.87
C PHE A 135 2.62 29.57 2.93
N GLY A 136 1.44 30.17 3.07
CA GLY A 136 1.18 31.12 4.16
C GLY A 136 0.66 32.48 3.69
N ARG A 137 0.46 33.39 4.66
CA ARG A 137 -0.03 34.75 4.36
C ARG A 137 1.05 35.60 3.65
N ARG A 138 0.65 36.19 2.53
CA ARG A 138 1.49 37.13 1.76
C ARG A 138 0.61 38.23 1.16
N TRP A 139 1.04 39.48 1.23
CA TRP A 139 0.31 40.65 0.67
C TRP A 139 -1.19 40.65 0.98
N GLY A 140 -1.55 40.34 2.24
CA GLY A 140 -2.94 40.32 2.69
C GLY A 140 -3.77 39.11 2.28
N ARG A 141 -3.20 38.13 1.55
CA ARG A 141 -3.89 36.91 1.09
C ARG A 141 -3.17 35.65 1.55
N MET A 142 -3.96 34.59 1.79
CA MET A 142 -3.41 33.27 2.09
C MET A 142 -3.00 32.55 0.81
N HIS A 143 -1.74 32.17 0.72
CA HIS A 143 -1.25 31.24 -0.28
C HIS A 143 -1.42 29.82 0.23
N LYS A 144 -2.24 29.03 -0.45
CA LYS A 144 -2.73 27.74 0.00
C LYS A 144 -1.80 26.57 -0.33
N GLY A 145 -0.69 26.82 -1.03
CA GLY A 145 0.24 25.80 -1.48
C GLY A 145 1.66 26.33 -1.56
N ILE A 146 2.47 25.65 -2.34
CA ILE A 146 3.82 26.03 -2.69
C ILE A 146 3.94 26.14 -4.22
N ASP A 147 4.63 27.17 -4.69
CA ASP A 147 4.87 27.40 -6.12
C ASP A 147 6.33 27.12 -6.46
N TRP A 148 6.56 26.28 -7.45
CA TRP A 148 7.88 26.09 -8.06
C TRP A 148 7.89 26.66 -9.47
N ALA A 149 8.67 27.73 -9.67
CA ALA A 149 8.94 28.27 -11.00
C ALA A 149 9.70 27.23 -11.84
N CYS A 150 9.16 26.92 -13.00
CA CYS A 150 9.72 25.97 -13.96
C CYS A 150 9.23 26.31 -15.38
N PRO A 151 9.95 25.92 -16.45
CA PRO A 151 9.48 26.11 -17.81
C PRO A 151 8.12 25.44 -18.07
N THR A 152 7.31 26.04 -18.95
CA THR A 152 6.10 25.39 -19.45
C THR A 152 6.44 24.06 -20.10
N GLY A 153 5.64 23.01 -19.85
CA GLY A 153 5.89 21.67 -20.36
C GLY A 153 6.77 20.78 -19.48
N THR A 154 7.23 21.28 -18.31
CA THR A 154 7.93 20.44 -17.32
C THR A 154 6.98 19.36 -16.84
N LYS A 155 7.45 18.10 -16.72
CA LYS A 155 6.65 16.98 -16.22
C LYS A 155 6.25 17.23 -14.77
N VAL A 156 4.96 17.03 -14.50
CA VAL A 156 4.37 17.08 -13.16
C VAL A 156 4.02 15.66 -12.74
N PHE A 157 4.53 15.24 -11.59
CA PHE A 157 4.39 13.86 -11.08
C PHE A 157 3.36 13.80 -9.96
N ALA A 158 2.66 12.66 -9.83
CA ALA A 158 1.88 12.36 -8.66
C ALA A 158 2.80 12.25 -7.42
N SER A 159 2.53 13.02 -6.39
CA SER A 159 3.35 13.04 -5.17
C SER A 159 3.24 11.78 -4.32
N SER A 160 2.17 11.01 -4.48
CA SER A 160 1.95 9.70 -3.84
C SER A 160 0.98 8.87 -4.69
N ASN A 161 0.88 7.57 -4.38
CA ASN A 161 -0.14 6.69 -4.98
C ASN A 161 -1.54 7.22 -4.67
N GLY A 162 -2.49 7.07 -5.59
CA GLY A 162 -3.86 7.51 -5.35
C GLY A 162 -4.81 7.35 -6.52
N VAL A 163 -6.00 7.94 -6.37
CA VAL A 163 -7.02 7.99 -7.42
C VAL A 163 -7.31 9.44 -7.77
N VAL A 164 -7.33 9.75 -9.04
CA VAL A 164 -7.66 11.09 -9.55
C VAL A 164 -9.14 11.39 -9.27
N VAL A 165 -9.40 12.34 -8.39
CA VAL A 165 -10.76 12.82 -8.07
C VAL A 165 -11.29 13.71 -9.18
N SER A 166 -10.44 14.60 -9.69
CA SER A 166 -10.78 15.48 -10.81
C SER A 166 -9.56 15.87 -11.64
N ALA A 167 -9.75 16.02 -12.92
CA ALA A 167 -8.77 16.54 -13.87
C ALA A 167 -9.51 17.44 -14.88
N GLY A 168 -9.31 18.76 -14.80
CA GLY A 168 -10.02 19.71 -15.61
C GLY A 168 -9.68 21.16 -15.28
N TYR A 169 -10.37 22.09 -15.94
CA TYR A 169 -10.21 23.52 -15.67
C TYR A 169 -10.99 23.93 -14.43
N VAL A 170 -10.32 24.58 -13.48
CA VAL A 170 -10.91 25.11 -12.24
C VAL A 170 -10.61 26.61 -12.16
N SER A 171 -11.64 27.42 -11.92
CA SER A 171 -11.48 28.88 -11.79
C SER A 171 -10.42 29.25 -10.78
N GLY A 172 -9.49 30.11 -11.15
CA GLY A 172 -8.31 30.47 -10.37
C GLY A 172 -7.14 29.50 -10.52
N TYR A 173 -7.33 28.19 -10.48
CA TYR A 173 -6.28 27.16 -10.58
C TYR A 173 -5.89 26.81 -12.02
N GLY A 174 -6.73 27.18 -13.03
CA GLY A 174 -6.48 26.77 -14.40
C GLY A 174 -6.68 25.27 -14.58
N ASN A 175 -5.91 24.66 -15.47
CA ASN A 175 -5.89 23.20 -15.62
C ASN A 175 -5.30 22.56 -14.37
N CYS A 176 -6.12 21.76 -13.70
CA CYS A 176 -5.86 21.28 -12.34
C CYS A 176 -6.14 19.79 -12.23
N VAL A 177 -5.27 19.07 -11.53
CA VAL A 177 -5.49 17.68 -11.11
C VAL A 177 -5.66 17.69 -9.58
N LEU A 178 -6.64 16.92 -9.09
CA LEU A 178 -6.84 16.62 -7.66
C LEU A 178 -6.79 15.10 -7.49
N ILE A 179 -5.92 14.63 -6.58
CA ILE A 179 -5.73 13.21 -6.29
C ILE A 179 -6.09 12.95 -4.83
N SER A 180 -6.85 11.88 -4.57
CA SER A 180 -7.10 11.33 -3.25
C SER A 180 -6.13 10.17 -2.97
N HIS A 181 -5.57 10.13 -1.76
CA HIS A 181 -4.57 9.16 -1.34
C HIS A 181 -5.14 8.19 -0.29
N PRO A 182 -4.57 6.98 -0.16
CA PRO A 182 -5.04 5.98 0.79
C PRO A 182 -5.02 6.42 2.27
N ASP A 183 -4.18 7.40 2.61
CA ASP A 183 -4.07 7.99 3.95
C ASP A 183 -5.14 9.06 4.27
N GLY A 184 -6.13 9.24 3.38
CA GLY A 184 -7.21 10.21 3.52
C GLY A 184 -6.85 11.65 3.14
N ARG A 185 -5.61 11.91 2.74
CA ARG A 185 -5.18 13.22 2.25
C ARG A 185 -5.47 13.39 0.77
N MET A 186 -5.42 14.64 0.30
CA MET A 186 -5.50 14.95 -1.13
C MET A 186 -4.34 15.84 -1.54
N THR A 187 -3.93 15.74 -2.82
CA THR A 187 -2.96 16.65 -3.44
C THR A 187 -3.56 17.32 -4.65
N ARG A 188 -3.23 18.61 -4.82
CA ARG A 188 -3.67 19.43 -5.96
C ARG A 188 -2.47 19.95 -6.74
N TYR A 189 -2.58 19.87 -8.07
CA TYR A 189 -1.55 20.29 -9.04
C TYR A 189 -2.21 21.25 -10.03
N ALA A 190 -1.85 22.53 -9.97
CA ALA A 190 -2.53 23.58 -10.70
C ALA A 190 -1.63 24.31 -11.71
N HIS A 191 -2.26 25.18 -12.50
CA HIS A 191 -1.69 26.01 -13.57
C HIS A 191 -1.05 25.23 -14.73
N ASN A 192 -1.44 23.94 -14.91
CA ASN A 192 -0.87 23.08 -15.94
C ASN A 192 -1.22 23.57 -17.34
N SER A 193 -0.33 23.31 -18.30
CA SER A 193 -0.58 23.53 -19.72
C SER A 193 -1.39 22.38 -20.33
N LYS A 194 -1.15 21.14 -19.85
CA LYS A 194 -1.82 19.93 -20.34
C LYS A 194 -2.03 18.95 -19.19
N LEU A 195 -3.21 18.33 -19.14
CA LEU A 195 -3.51 17.21 -18.25
C LEU A 195 -3.31 15.89 -18.99
N LEU A 196 -2.70 14.89 -18.35
CA LEU A 196 -2.38 13.59 -18.94
C LEU A 196 -3.19 12.46 -18.31
N VAL A 197 -3.99 12.77 -17.29
CA VAL A 197 -4.85 11.83 -16.56
C VAL A 197 -6.29 12.32 -16.57
N LYS A 198 -7.23 11.42 -16.23
CA LYS A 198 -8.67 11.70 -16.12
C LYS A 198 -9.21 11.28 -14.76
N ALA A 199 -10.38 11.84 -14.36
CA ALA A 199 -11.07 11.44 -13.14
C ALA A 199 -11.35 9.93 -13.11
N GLY A 200 -11.18 9.32 -11.93
CA GLY A 200 -11.30 7.88 -11.70
C GLY A 200 -10.05 7.07 -12.03
N GLN A 201 -9.02 7.65 -12.64
CA GLN A 201 -7.76 6.95 -12.93
C GLN A 201 -6.94 6.73 -11.67
N SER A 202 -6.45 5.50 -11.46
CA SER A 202 -5.43 5.20 -10.46
C SER A 202 -4.06 5.65 -10.96
N VAL A 203 -3.27 6.24 -10.08
CA VAL A 203 -1.91 6.72 -10.38
C VAL A 203 -0.94 6.25 -9.30
N SER A 204 0.29 5.96 -9.72
CA SER A 204 1.39 5.61 -8.83
C SER A 204 2.22 6.85 -8.49
N GLN A 205 2.89 6.82 -7.32
CA GLN A 205 3.87 7.86 -6.97
C GLN A 205 4.94 7.98 -8.06
N GLY A 206 5.23 9.20 -8.51
CA GLY A 206 6.18 9.46 -9.59
C GLY A 206 5.60 9.30 -11.00
N GLU A 207 4.33 8.92 -11.15
CA GLU A 207 3.66 8.90 -12.46
C GLU A 207 3.47 10.32 -13.01
N VAL A 208 3.68 10.51 -14.31
CA VAL A 208 3.47 11.82 -14.96
C VAL A 208 1.98 12.07 -15.16
N ILE A 209 1.42 13.03 -14.45
CA ILE A 209 -0.01 13.35 -14.45
C ILE A 209 -0.38 14.60 -15.24
N ALA A 210 0.58 15.50 -15.46
CA ALA A 210 0.38 16.75 -16.18
C ALA A 210 1.70 17.34 -16.73
N LEU A 211 1.59 18.39 -17.50
CA LEU A 211 2.70 19.26 -17.89
C LEU A 211 2.45 20.65 -17.30
N SER A 212 3.48 21.23 -16.68
CA SER A 212 3.44 22.56 -16.10
C SER A 212 3.07 23.66 -17.12
N GLY A 213 2.53 24.76 -16.63
CA GLY A 213 2.12 25.87 -17.48
C GLY A 213 1.91 27.15 -16.70
N SER A 214 0.98 27.98 -17.19
CA SER A 214 0.59 29.26 -16.60
C SER A 214 -0.91 29.54 -16.82
N THR A 215 -1.76 28.49 -16.80
CA THR A 215 -3.20 28.63 -16.99
C THR A 215 -3.89 29.10 -15.71
N GLY A 216 -5.09 29.70 -15.85
CA GLY A 216 -5.83 30.25 -14.71
C GLY A 216 -5.22 31.56 -14.21
N ARG A 217 -5.24 31.78 -12.88
CA ARG A 217 -4.68 32.98 -12.26
C ARG A 217 -3.20 32.82 -11.93
N SER A 218 -2.35 32.98 -12.90
CA SER A 218 -0.91 32.80 -12.83
C SER A 218 -0.17 34.01 -13.42
N THR A 219 0.97 34.37 -12.86
CA THR A 219 1.84 35.47 -13.33
C THR A 219 3.00 35.00 -14.20
N GLY A 220 3.18 33.70 -14.34
CA GLY A 220 4.23 33.08 -15.13
C GLY A 220 4.29 31.57 -14.93
N PRO A 221 5.07 30.84 -15.73
CA PRO A 221 5.11 29.39 -15.70
C PRO A 221 5.61 28.85 -14.35
N HIS A 222 4.77 28.02 -13.68
CA HIS A 222 5.09 27.36 -12.42
C HIS A 222 4.16 26.17 -12.18
N VAL A 223 4.49 25.35 -11.20
CA VAL A 223 3.60 24.35 -10.61
C VAL A 223 3.15 24.88 -9.26
N HIS A 224 1.85 25.07 -9.08
CA HIS A 224 1.23 25.30 -7.79
C HIS A 224 0.78 23.96 -7.20
N PHE A 225 1.26 23.64 -6.01
CA PHE A 225 1.01 22.38 -5.34
C PHE A 225 0.42 22.58 -3.94
N GLU A 226 -0.65 21.84 -3.65
CA GLU A 226 -1.28 21.84 -2.32
C GLU A 226 -1.36 20.42 -1.77
N ILE A 227 -1.23 20.31 -0.45
CA ILE A 227 -1.66 19.13 0.32
C ILE A 227 -2.85 19.54 1.16
N LEU A 228 -3.92 18.71 1.14
CA LEU A 228 -5.14 18.92 1.90
C LEU A 228 -5.33 17.79 2.90
N ILE A 229 -5.63 18.14 4.15
CA ILE A 229 -6.01 17.22 5.23
C ILE A 229 -7.39 17.63 5.70
N ASN A 230 -8.36 16.71 5.63
CA ASN A 230 -9.76 17.00 5.98
C ASN A 230 -10.31 18.24 5.26
N GLY A 231 -9.97 18.41 3.97
CA GLY A 231 -10.40 19.53 3.14
C GLY A 231 -9.65 20.85 3.37
N SER A 232 -8.77 20.93 4.37
CA SER A 232 -7.99 22.15 4.69
C SER A 232 -6.57 22.04 4.15
N GLN A 233 -6.07 23.11 3.51
CA GLN A 233 -4.69 23.16 3.01
C GLN A 233 -3.70 23.28 4.15
N VAL A 234 -2.63 22.51 4.08
CA VAL A 234 -1.49 22.51 5.01
C VAL A 234 -0.21 22.91 4.29
N ASN A 235 0.85 23.28 5.04
CA ASN A 235 2.14 23.58 4.44
C ASN A 235 2.75 22.31 3.81
N PRO A 236 2.88 22.25 2.46
CA PRO A 236 3.37 21.03 1.81
C PRO A 236 4.80 20.64 2.18
N VAL A 237 5.65 21.61 2.55
CA VAL A 237 7.06 21.33 2.90
C VAL A 237 7.19 20.36 4.08
N ASN A 238 6.19 20.32 4.98
CA ASN A 238 6.22 19.44 6.15
C ASN A 238 5.94 17.96 5.80
N TYR A 239 5.57 17.66 4.54
CA TYR A 239 5.14 16.34 4.09
C TYR A 239 5.95 15.81 2.90
N LEU A 240 6.80 16.65 2.32
CA LEU A 240 7.64 16.29 1.17
C LEU A 240 9.00 15.76 1.60
N ASN A 241 9.45 14.72 0.90
CA ASN A 241 10.84 14.24 0.90
C ASN A 241 11.70 15.09 -0.02
#